data_61ac19e8e9abd3f879e87995679933c4
#
_entry.id   61ac19e8e9abd3f879e87995679933c4
#
_cell.length_a   1.000
_cell.length_b   1.000
_cell.length_c   1.000
_cell.angle_alpha   90.00
_cell.angle_beta   90.00
_cell.angle_gamma   90.00
#
_symmetry.space_group_name_H-M   'P 1'
#
loop_
_entity.id
_entity.type
_entity.pdbx_description
1 polymer ?
#
loop_
_entity_poly.entity_id
_entity_poly.type
_entity_poly.pdbx_seq_one_letter_code
_entity_poly.pdbx_strand_id
1 'polypeptide(L)'
;GFLGDNNEYTGFDLELAQEVAKRLGLEYQAQPIAWDAKDMELESGNIDCIWNGFTMTGREDDYTWTEPYMENTQVFVVRNDSGIEGKDGLAGKVVECQADSSAEAALKEDPDLTATFGQLLTTADYNTAFMDLQQGSVDAIAMDVIVAGYQIQQRKADFKILDDSLSAEEYGVGFKKGNTELRDKVQAALEDMAKDGTLKEISEK
;
A
#
# COMPACT_ATOMS: atom_id res chain seq x y z
N GLY A 1 1.09 -6.96 2.92
CA GLY A 1 1.94 -7.98 3.55
C GLY A 1 3.14 -7.36 4.23
N PHE A 2 3.70 -8.08 5.13
CA PHE A 2 4.82 -7.64 5.96
C PHE A 2 5.63 -8.84 6.44
N LEU A 3 6.80 -8.58 7.02
CA LEU A 3 7.63 -9.59 7.65
C LEU A 3 7.14 -9.82 9.09
N GLY A 4 6.65 -11.02 9.38
CA GLY A 4 6.17 -11.40 10.71
C GLY A 4 7.29 -11.70 11.69
N ASP A 5 6.93 -11.93 12.95
CA ASP A 5 7.88 -12.16 14.05
C ASP A 5 8.77 -13.40 13.86
N ASN A 6 8.30 -14.38 13.08
CA ASN A 6 9.04 -15.57 12.71
C ASN A 6 9.97 -15.39 11.48
N ASN A 7 10.14 -14.16 11.02
CA ASN A 7 10.90 -13.80 9.83
C ASN A 7 10.33 -14.38 8.52
N GLU A 8 9.04 -14.69 8.49
CA GLU A 8 8.30 -15.08 7.30
C GLU A 8 7.38 -13.95 6.84
N TYR A 9 7.21 -13.83 5.54
CA TYR A 9 6.28 -12.85 4.98
C TYR A 9 4.83 -13.30 5.20
N THR A 10 3.99 -12.42 5.73
CA THR A 10 2.59 -12.68 6.07
C THR A 10 1.72 -11.44 5.85
N GLY A 11 0.44 -11.56 6.14
CA GLY A 11 -0.55 -10.50 6.05
C GLY A 11 -1.65 -10.83 5.04
N PHE A 12 -2.70 -10.03 5.04
CA PHE A 12 -3.92 -10.26 4.28
C PHE A 12 -3.66 -10.58 2.79
N ASP A 13 -2.90 -9.72 2.09
CA ASP A 13 -2.61 -9.92 0.67
C ASP A 13 -1.83 -11.20 0.39
N LEU A 14 -0.88 -11.54 1.25
CA LEU A 14 -0.07 -12.75 1.09
C LEU A 14 -0.88 -14.01 1.37
N GLU A 15 -1.76 -13.98 2.36
CA GLU A 15 -2.67 -15.10 2.64
C GLU A 15 -3.67 -15.31 1.49
N LEU A 16 -4.18 -14.22 0.90
CA LEU A 16 -4.99 -14.30 -0.32
C LEU A 16 -4.21 -14.95 -1.47
N ALA A 17 -3.00 -14.49 -1.71
CA ALA A 17 -2.16 -15.01 -2.80
C ALA A 17 -1.82 -16.49 -2.62
N GLN A 18 -1.52 -16.91 -1.40
CA GLN A 18 -1.27 -18.32 -1.07
C GLN A 18 -2.49 -19.20 -1.37
N GLU A 19 -3.66 -18.77 -0.94
CA GLU A 19 -4.90 -19.52 -1.18
C GLU A 19 -5.24 -19.59 -2.66
N VAL A 20 -5.08 -18.51 -3.40
CA VAL A 20 -5.27 -18.49 -4.85
C VAL A 20 -4.31 -19.44 -5.55
N ALA A 21 -3.02 -19.40 -5.22
CA ALA A 21 -2.02 -20.31 -5.79
C ALA A 21 -2.37 -21.78 -5.51
N LYS A 22 -2.81 -22.10 -4.30
CA LYS A 22 -3.24 -23.43 -3.91
C LYS A 22 -4.43 -23.91 -4.76
N ARG A 23 -5.44 -23.06 -4.94
CA ARG A 23 -6.63 -23.39 -5.75
C ARG A 23 -6.30 -23.60 -7.22
N LEU A 24 -5.32 -22.88 -7.73
CA LEU A 24 -4.87 -22.98 -9.12
C LEU A 24 -3.83 -24.08 -9.34
N GLY A 25 -3.36 -24.75 -8.27
CA GLY A 25 -2.29 -25.74 -8.37
C GLY A 25 -0.94 -25.12 -8.75
N LEU A 26 -0.72 -23.87 -8.40
CA LEU A 26 0.52 -23.14 -8.66
C LEU A 26 1.40 -23.08 -7.41
N GLU A 27 2.70 -23.00 -7.62
CA GLU A 27 3.65 -22.75 -6.55
C GLU A 27 3.59 -21.28 -6.13
N TYR A 28 3.49 -21.04 -4.84
CA TYR A 28 3.53 -19.69 -4.26
C TYR A 28 4.93 -19.31 -3.84
N GLN A 29 5.37 -18.14 -4.25
CA GLN A 29 6.61 -17.54 -3.79
C GLN A 29 6.41 -16.04 -3.53
N ALA A 30 6.64 -15.63 -2.28
CA ALA A 30 6.70 -14.21 -1.94
C ALA A 30 8.08 -13.66 -2.31
N GLN A 31 8.14 -12.78 -3.29
CA GLN A 31 9.36 -12.15 -3.76
C GLN A 31 9.37 -10.67 -3.33
N PRO A 32 10.20 -10.30 -2.34
CA PRO A 32 10.36 -8.90 -1.97
C PRO A 32 11.05 -8.11 -3.09
N ILE A 33 10.54 -6.92 -3.34
CA ILE A 33 11.09 -6.00 -4.34
C ILE A 33 11.21 -4.58 -3.76
N ALA A 34 12.09 -3.77 -4.33
CA ALA A 34 12.04 -2.34 -4.12
C ALA A 34 10.80 -1.79 -4.86
N TRP A 35 10.01 -0.96 -4.19
CA TRP A 35 8.72 -0.53 -4.74
C TRP A 35 8.87 0.29 -6.03
N ASP A 36 9.88 1.13 -6.12
CA ASP A 36 10.21 1.90 -7.31
C ASP A 36 10.74 1.04 -8.49
N ALA A 37 11.11 -0.22 -8.22
CA ALA A 37 11.54 -1.18 -9.25
C ALA A 37 10.43 -2.13 -9.70
N LYS A 38 9.19 -2.00 -9.19
CA LYS A 38 8.09 -2.94 -9.46
C LYS A 38 7.81 -3.18 -10.94
N ASP A 39 7.87 -2.14 -11.76
CA ASP A 39 7.61 -2.25 -13.19
C ASP A 39 8.71 -3.05 -13.90
N MET A 40 9.95 -2.79 -13.56
CA MET A 40 11.09 -3.51 -14.11
C MET A 40 11.05 -4.99 -13.72
N GLU A 41 10.74 -5.30 -12.47
CA GLU A 41 10.62 -6.67 -11.98
C GLU A 41 9.50 -7.45 -12.69
N LEU A 42 8.38 -6.78 -12.93
CA LEU A 42 7.24 -7.36 -13.65
C LEU A 42 7.54 -7.55 -15.15
N GLU A 43 8.14 -6.54 -15.79
CA GLU A 43 8.49 -6.58 -17.22
C GLU A 43 9.56 -7.64 -17.53
N SER A 44 10.54 -7.82 -16.65
CA SER A 44 11.60 -8.82 -16.81
C SER A 44 11.15 -10.26 -16.55
N GLY A 45 9.95 -10.44 -15.94
CA GLY A 45 9.45 -11.75 -15.54
C GLY A 45 10.04 -12.29 -14.24
N ASN A 46 10.77 -11.48 -13.48
CA ASN A 46 11.25 -11.87 -12.15
C ASN A 46 10.10 -12.10 -11.16
N ILE A 47 8.98 -11.39 -11.37
CA ILE A 47 7.71 -11.62 -10.69
C ILE A 47 6.59 -11.80 -11.71
N ASP A 48 5.55 -12.54 -11.33
CA ASP A 48 4.39 -12.82 -12.19
C ASP A 48 3.26 -11.82 -11.99
N CYS A 49 3.19 -11.22 -10.82
CA CYS A 49 2.21 -10.20 -10.47
C CYS A 49 2.70 -9.35 -9.31
N ILE A 50 2.06 -8.20 -9.13
CA ILE A 50 2.23 -7.34 -7.97
C ILE A 50 0.97 -7.46 -7.13
N TRP A 51 1.13 -7.94 -5.89
CA TRP A 51 0.01 -8.22 -4.99
C TRP A 51 0.37 -7.87 -3.55
N ASN A 52 0.43 -6.60 -3.25
CA ASN A 52 0.65 -6.12 -1.89
C ASN A 52 0.24 -4.65 -1.77
N GLY A 53 -1.02 -4.40 -1.43
CA GLY A 53 -1.52 -3.05 -1.31
C GLY A 53 -1.29 -2.24 -2.60
N PHE A 54 -1.53 -2.87 -3.75
CA PHE A 54 -1.24 -2.25 -5.04
C PHE A 54 -2.46 -1.48 -5.53
N THR A 55 -2.36 -0.16 -5.45
CA THR A 55 -3.43 0.74 -5.85
C THR A 55 -3.61 0.75 -7.36
N MET A 56 -4.82 0.40 -7.79
CA MET A 56 -5.25 0.41 -9.18
C MET A 56 -5.55 1.84 -9.67
N THR A 57 -6.13 2.66 -8.84
CA THR A 57 -6.52 4.03 -9.14
C THR A 57 -5.33 4.85 -9.65
N GLY A 58 -5.47 5.41 -10.85
CA GLY A 58 -4.42 6.16 -11.53
C GLY A 58 -3.42 5.32 -12.35
N ARG A 59 -3.55 3.99 -12.32
CA ARG A 59 -2.66 3.03 -13.02
C ARG A 59 -3.42 2.08 -13.93
N GLU A 60 -4.68 2.34 -14.21
CA GLU A 60 -5.59 1.42 -14.88
C GLU A 60 -5.07 1.00 -16.27
N ASP A 61 -4.40 1.90 -16.98
CA ASP A 61 -3.87 1.65 -18.31
C ASP A 61 -2.47 1.03 -18.36
N ASP A 62 -1.77 0.98 -17.23
CA ASP A 62 -0.35 0.58 -17.17
C ASP A 62 -0.16 -0.93 -17.00
N TYR A 63 -1.17 -1.60 -16.46
CA TYR A 63 -1.14 -3.03 -16.13
C TYR A 63 -2.37 -3.74 -16.65
N THR A 64 -2.34 -5.07 -16.62
CA THR A 64 -3.54 -5.90 -16.70
C THR A 64 -3.97 -6.21 -15.28
N TRP A 65 -5.17 -5.77 -14.88
CA TRP A 65 -5.67 -5.83 -13.51
C TRP A 65 -6.74 -6.87 -13.32
N THR A 66 -6.81 -7.44 -12.11
CA THR A 66 -8.06 -8.03 -11.60
C THR A 66 -9.08 -6.92 -11.37
N GLU A 67 -10.33 -7.29 -11.10
CA GLU A 67 -11.25 -6.35 -10.45
C GLU A 67 -10.73 -5.98 -9.06
N PRO A 68 -11.06 -4.79 -8.54
CA PRO A 68 -10.63 -4.41 -7.20
C PRO A 68 -11.19 -5.37 -6.16
N TYR A 69 -10.37 -5.76 -5.20
CA TYR A 69 -10.75 -6.65 -4.11
C TYR A 69 -10.88 -5.93 -2.77
N MET A 70 -10.42 -4.70 -2.65
CA MET A 70 -10.45 -3.89 -1.44
C MET A 70 -10.46 -2.40 -1.77
N GLU A 71 -11.21 -1.63 -0.98
CA GLU A 71 -11.12 -0.18 -0.95
C GLU A 71 -10.05 0.26 0.04
N ASN A 72 -9.41 1.38 -0.23
CA ASN A 72 -8.37 1.96 0.60
C ASN A 72 -8.41 3.49 0.58
N THR A 73 -7.71 4.12 1.51
CA THR A 73 -7.49 5.58 1.53
C THR A 73 -6.02 5.90 1.79
N GLN A 74 -5.55 6.99 1.19
CA GLN A 74 -4.30 7.61 1.59
C GLN A 74 -4.58 8.61 2.71
N VAL A 75 -3.76 8.57 3.75
CA VAL A 75 -3.94 9.35 4.97
C VAL A 75 -2.63 10.03 5.38
N PHE A 76 -2.71 10.88 6.39
CA PHE A 76 -1.53 11.46 7.04
C PHE A 76 -1.35 10.88 8.44
N VAL A 77 -0.14 10.48 8.74
CA VAL A 77 0.28 10.02 10.07
C VAL A 77 1.16 11.10 10.69
N VAL A 78 0.87 11.44 11.93
CA VAL A 78 1.63 12.44 12.71
C VAL A 78 1.92 11.89 14.10
N ARG A 79 2.87 12.50 14.82
CA ARG A 79 3.06 12.21 16.24
C ARG A 79 1.86 12.71 17.05
N ASN A 80 1.48 12.00 18.10
CA ASN A 80 0.41 12.39 19.01
C ASN A 80 0.65 13.77 19.65
N ASP A 81 1.90 14.11 19.91
CA ASP A 81 2.32 15.37 20.54
C ASP A 81 2.56 16.51 19.54
N SER A 82 2.27 16.30 18.26
CA SER A 82 2.55 17.28 17.20
C SER A 82 1.67 18.51 17.24
N GLY A 83 0.47 18.41 17.83
CA GLY A 83 -0.54 19.46 17.77
C GLY A 83 -1.24 19.59 16.42
N ILE A 84 -0.97 18.68 15.47
CA ILE A 84 -1.60 18.63 14.15
C ILE A 84 -2.90 17.82 14.25
N GLU A 85 -4.04 18.44 13.94
CA GLU A 85 -5.35 17.81 14.06
C GLU A 85 -6.02 17.56 12.69
N GLY A 86 -5.56 18.22 11.62
CA GLY A 86 -6.09 18.08 10.27
C GLY A 86 -5.11 18.58 9.23
N LYS A 87 -5.49 18.49 7.96
CA LYS A 87 -4.64 18.94 6.83
C LYS A 87 -4.19 20.39 6.92
N ASP A 88 -5.01 21.26 7.49
CA ASP A 88 -4.64 22.66 7.70
C ASP A 88 -3.42 22.82 8.60
N GLY A 89 -3.22 21.91 9.54
CA GLY A 89 -2.06 21.89 10.42
C GLY A 89 -0.75 21.48 9.75
N LEU A 90 -0.80 21.04 8.50
CA LEU A 90 0.38 20.67 7.71
C LEU A 90 1.07 21.87 7.05
N ALA A 91 0.46 23.04 7.09
CA ALA A 91 1.05 24.25 6.53
C ALA A 91 2.42 24.56 7.18
N GLY A 92 3.43 24.75 6.35
CA GLY A 92 4.81 24.98 6.78
C GLY A 92 5.53 23.75 7.36
N LYS A 93 4.90 22.57 7.36
CA LYS A 93 5.46 21.33 7.90
C LYS A 93 6.21 20.53 6.84
N VAL A 94 7.09 19.65 7.30
CA VAL A 94 7.79 18.68 6.45
C VAL A 94 6.95 17.41 6.34
N VAL A 95 6.51 17.10 5.13
CA VAL A 95 5.72 15.91 4.82
C VAL A 95 6.58 14.95 4.00
N GLU A 96 6.52 13.67 4.33
CA GLU A 96 7.26 12.61 3.65
C GLU A 96 6.30 11.56 3.10
N CYS A 97 6.65 10.94 1.98
CA CYS A 97 5.93 9.81 1.42
C CYS A 97 6.93 8.83 0.79
N GLN A 98 6.47 7.61 0.51
CA GLN A 98 7.28 6.64 -0.22
C GLN A 98 7.36 7.04 -1.70
N ALA A 99 8.55 6.93 -2.27
CA ALA A 99 8.76 7.20 -3.69
C ALA A 99 7.91 6.27 -4.55
N ASP A 100 7.30 6.84 -5.60
CA ASP A 100 6.46 6.13 -6.57
C ASP A 100 5.23 5.43 -5.96
N SER A 101 4.78 5.90 -4.81
CA SER A 101 3.57 5.44 -4.14
C SER A 101 2.33 6.18 -4.61
N SER A 102 1.16 5.62 -4.29
CA SER A 102 -0.13 6.30 -4.52
C SER A 102 -0.28 7.57 -3.69
N ALA A 103 0.34 7.63 -2.51
CA ALA A 103 0.39 8.85 -1.71
C ALA A 103 1.15 9.96 -2.43
N GLU A 104 2.29 9.66 -3.03
CA GLU A 104 3.03 10.63 -3.85
C GLU A 104 2.21 11.12 -5.03
N ALA A 105 1.54 10.20 -5.75
CA ALA A 105 0.68 10.55 -6.88
C ALA A 105 -0.48 11.45 -6.44
N ALA A 106 -1.18 11.09 -5.36
CA ALA A 106 -2.28 11.88 -4.82
C ALA A 106 -1.84 13.28 -4.38
N LEU A 107 -0.66 13.40 -3.78
CA LEU A 107 -0.08 14.71 -3.43
C LEU A 107 0.23 15.56 -4.65
N LYS A 108 0.72 14.95 -5.73
CA LYS A 108 0.98 15.65 -7.01
C LYS A 108 -0.31 16.14 -7.68
N GLU A 109 -1.41 15.45 -7.46
CA GLU A 109 -2.73 15.84 -7.98
C GLU A 109 -3.42 16.94 -7.14
N ASP A 110 -2.90 17.22 -5.95
CA ASP A 110 -3.39 18.29 -5.08
C ASP A 110 -2.29 19.37 -4.85
N PRO A 111 -1.99 20.18 -5.88
CA PRO A 111 -0.93 21.19 -5.78
C PRO A 111 -1.26 22.32 -4.80
N ASP A 112 -2.54 22.57 -4.55
CA ASP A 112 -2.97 23.58 -3.58
C ASP A 112 -2.59 23.16 -2.16
N LEU A 113 -2.79 21.91 -1.81
CA LEU A 113 -2.37 21.36 -0.53
C LEU A 113 -0.85 21.31 -0.41
N THR A 114 -0.15 20.76 -1.41
CA THR A 114 1.30 20.59 -1.35
C THR A 114 2.05 21.92 -1.32
N ALA A 115 1.49 22.97 -1.93
CA ALA A 115 2.05 24.32 -1.86
C ALA A 115 2.04 24.91 -0.44
N THR A 116 1.20 24.40 0.46
CA THR A 116 1.18 24.84 1.87
C THR A 116 2.29 24.22 2.70
N PHE A 117 2.87 23.10 2.28
CA PHE A 117 3.93 22.40 3.02
C PHE A 117 5.22 23.23 3.05
N GLY A 118 5.96 23.11 4.13
CA GLY A 118 7.32 23.65 4.18
C GLY A 118 8.25 22.87 3.25
N GLN A 119 8.09 21.57 3.19
CA GLN A 119 8.86 20.67 2.32
C GLN A 119 8.10 19.35 2.10
N LEU A 120 8.20 18.79 0.91
CA LEU A 120 7.74 17.45 0.58
C LEU A 120 8.96 16.59 0.23
N LEU A 121 9.16 15.50 1.00
CA LEU A 121 10.27 14.57 0.84
C LEU A 121 9.75 13.21 0.39
N THR A 122 10.60 12.47 -0.29
CA THR A 122 10.36 11.07 -0.62
C THR A 122 11.42 10.17 -0.01
N THR A 123 11.01 8.97 0.39
CA THR A 123 11.90 7.94 0.93
C THR A 123 11.62 6.60 0.25
N ALA A 124 12.56 5.66 0.35
CA ALA A 124 12.43 4.37 -0.29
C ALA A 124 11.40 3.46 0.41
N ASP A 125 11.29 3.56 1.73
CA ASP A 125 10.45 2.65 2.53
C ASP A 125 9.83 3.32 3.76
N TYR A 126 8.77 2.70 4.28
CA TYR A 126 8.03 3.22 5.44
C TYR A 126 8.79 3.08 6.76
N ASN A 127 9.71 2.13 6.89
CA ASN A 127 10.53 2.02 8.10
C ASN A 127 11.37 3.28 8.29
N THR A 128 12.00 3.73 7.22
CA THR A 128 12.74 4.99 7.19
C THR A 128 11.84 6.18 7.50
N ALA A 129 10.66 6.25 6.85
CA ALA A 129 9.71 7.33 7.08
C ALA A 129 9.27 7.44 8.54
N PHE A 130 8.95 6.30 9.19
CA PHE A 130 8.56 6.30 10.60
C PHE A 130 9.71 6.64 11.55
N MET A 131 10.94 6.26 11.22
CA MET A 131 12.12 6.69 11.95
C MET A 131 12.29 8.21 11.87
N ASP A 132 12.14 8.78 10.70
CA ASP A 132 12.23 10.23 10.48
C ASP A 132 11.13 10.98 11.23
N LEU A 133 9.90 10.45 11.23
CA LEU A 133 8.79 11.01 11.99
C LEU A 133 9.04 10.94 13.50
N GLN A 134 9.52 9.83 13.99
CA GLN A 134 9.81 9.63 15.42
C GLN A 134 10.93 10.56 15.90
N GLN A 135 11.95 10.76 15.10
CA GLN A 135 13.08 11.65 15.41
C GLN A 135 12.74 13.14 15.25
N GLY A 136 11.64 13.46 14.57
CA GLY A 136 11.22 14.82 14.30
C GLY A 136 11.87 15.46 13.08
N SER A 137 12.56 14.67 12.24
CA SER A 137 13.10 15.13 10.96
C SER A 137 12.00 15.49 9.97
N VAL A 138 10.85 14.79 10.06
CA VAL A 138 9.61 15.11 9.36
C VAL A 138 8.46 15.27 10.36
N ASP A 139 7.41 15.95 9.95
CA ASP A 139 6.24 16.23 10.78
C ASP A 139 5.05 15.33 10.48
N ALA A 140 4.97 14.81 9.27
CA ALA A 140 3.89 13.93 8.81
C ALA A 140 4.38 12.98 7.73
N ILE A 141 3.71 11.82 7.64
CA ILE A 141 3.86 10.85 6.55
C ILE A 141 2.54 10.74 5.82
N ALA A 142 2.54 10.90 4.50
CA ALA A 142 1.40 10.56 3.65
C ALA A 142 1.55 9.11 3.20
N MET A 143 0.55 8.27 3.51
CA MET A 143 0.62 6.84 3.25
C MET A 143 -0.76 6.16 3.27
N ASP A 144 -0.74 4.93 2.88
CA ASP A 144 -1.85 3.99 2.91
C ASP A 144 -2.36 3.74 4.34
N VAL A 145 -3.67 3.81 4.54
CA VAL A 145 -4.28 3.69 5.87
C VAL A 145 -4.07 2.30 6.48
N ILE A 146 -4.08 1.25 5.69
CA ILE A 146 -3.91 -0.13 6.18
C ILE A 146 -2.48 -0.35 6.64
N VAL A 147 -1.52 0.08 5.84
CA VAL A 147 -0.10 0.03 6.19
C VAL A 147 0.20 0.91 7.40
N ALA A 148 -0.41 2.10 7.47
CA ALA A 148 -0.28 3.01 8.61
C ALA A 148 -0.75 2.36 9.90
N GLY A 149 -1.94 1.76 9.90
CA GLY A 149 -2.49 1.05 11.07
C GLY A 149 -1.57 -0.06 11.57
N TYR A 150 -1.06 -0.88 10.65
CA TYR A 150 -0.10 -1.93 10.97
C TYR A 150 1.19 -1.37 11.59
N GLN A 151 1.81 -0.39 10.95
CA GLN A 151 3.06 0.21 11.41
C GLN A 151 2.92 0.86 12.79
N ILE A 152 1.81 1.54 13.05
CA ILE A 152 1.52 2.15 14.36
C ILE A 152 1.38 1.06 15.42
N GLN A 153 0.65 0.00 15.14
CA GLN A 153 0.45 -1.12 16.06
C GLN A 153 1.77 -1.81 16.42
N GLN A 154 2.62 -2.08 15.42
CA GLN A 154 3.91 -2.75 15.64
C GLN A 154 4.88 -1.91 16.46
N ARG A 155 4.88 -0.60 16.24
CA ARG A 155 5.81 0.31 16.89
C ARG A 155 5.43 0.65 18.33
N LYS A 156 4.17 0.40 18.73
CA LYS A 156 3.62 0.78 20.04
C LYS A 156 3.94 2.25 20.39
N ALA A 157 4.01 3.07 19.34
CA ALA A 157 4.52 4.42 19.44
C ALA A 157 3.38 5.44 19.38
N ASP A 158 3.69 6.65 19.78
CA ASP A 158 2.77 7.77 19.93
C ASP A 158 2.46 8.44 18.60
N PHE A 159 1.88 7.68 17.66
CA PHE A 159 1.43 8.16 16.37
C PHE A 159 -0.08 8.13 16.27
N LYS A 160 -0.64 9.03 15.46
CA LYS A 160 -2.06 9.04 15.11
C LYS A 160 -2.26 9.27 13.62
N ILE A 161 -3.36 8.77 13.11
CA ILE A 161 -3.83 9.03 11.77
C ILE A 161 -4.80 10.21 11.81
N LEU A 162 -4.59 11.21 10.94
CA LEU A 162 -5.53 12.32 10.82
C LEU A 162 -6.85 11.84 10.21
N ASP A 163 -7.97 12.41 10.66
CA ASP A 163 -9.30 12.08 10.13
C ASP A 163 -9.47 12.53 8.68
N ASP A 164 -8.79 13.58 8.26
CA ASP A 164 -8.80 14.06 6.89
C ASP A 164 -8.02 13.09 5.99
N SER A 165 -8.70 12.42 5.05
CA SER A 165 -8.03 11.60 4.04
C SER A 165 -7.52 12.43 2.87
N LEU A 166 -6.47 11.93 2.22
CA LEU A 166 -5.88 12.53 1.01
C LEU A 166 -6.64 12.07 -0.24
N SER A 167 -6.93 10.79 -0.34
CA SER A 167 -7.66 10.19 -1.47
C SER A 167 -8.33 8.88 -1.07
N ALA A 168 -9.41 8.52 -1.78
CA ALA A 168 -9.98 7.18 -1.75
C ALA A 168 -9.53 6.42 -2.99
N GLU A 169 -9.24 5.14 -2.84
CA GLU A 169 -8.66 4.31 -3.90
C GLU A 169 -9.03 2.83 -3.77
N GLU A 170 -8.68 2.05 -4.77
CA GLU A 170 -8.98 0.62 -4.82
C GLU A 170 -7.70 -0.19 -5.04
N TYR A 171 -7.60 -1.33 -4.34
CA TYR A 171 -6.56 -2.31 -4.54
C TYR A 171 -6.95 -3.36 -5.55
N GLY A 172 -6.03 -3.70 -6.42
CA GLY A 172 -6.13 -4.83 -7.32
C GLY A 172 -4.82 -5.62 -7.38
N VAL A 173 -4.86 -6.75 -8.06
CA VAL A 173 -3.66 -7.51 -8.42
C VAL A 173 -3.23 -7.05 -9.80
N GLY A 174 -2.00 -6.57 -9.93
CA GLY A 174 -1.43 -6.07 -11.18
C GLY A 174 -0.57 -7.11 -11.88
N PHE A 175 -0.86 -7.36 -13.14
CA PHE A 175 -0.09 -8.25 -14.02
C PHE A 175 0.58 -7.42 -15.11
N LYS A 176 1.64 -7.96 -15.71
CA LYS A 176 2.22 -7.38 -16.91
C LYS A 176 1.12 -7.13 -17.95
N LYS A 177 1.11 -5.96 -18.54
CA LYS A 177 0.10 -5.57 -19.53
C LYS A 177 -0.01 -6.59 -20.65
N GLY A 178 -1.21 -7.10 -20.85
CA GLY A 178 -1.51 -8.14 -21.85
C GLY A 178 -1.53 -9.57 -21.27
N ASN A 179 -1.07 -9.81 -20.03
CA ASN A 179 -1.14 -11.13 -19.39
C ASN A 179 -2.54 -11.41 -18.85
N THR A 180 -3.48 -11.61 -19.74
CA THR A 180 -4.89 -11.85 -19.41
C THR A 180 -5.16 -13.27 -18.92
N GLU A 181 -4.35 -14.24 -19.35
CA GLU A 181 -4.55 -15.66 -19.00
C GLU A 181 -4.41 -15.88 -17.48
N LEU A 182 -3.29 -15.45 -16.91
CA LEU A 182 -3.07 -15.59 -15.46
C LEU A 182 -4.03 -14.69 -14.67
N ARG A 183 -4.26 -13.45 -15.14
CA ARG A 183 -5.23 -12.54 -14.55
C ARG A 183 -6.61 -13.17 -14.41
N ASP A 184 -7.11 -13.80 -15.47
CA ASP A 184 -8.45 -14.41 -15.49
C ASP A 184 -8.53 -15.59 -14.52
N LYS A 185 -7.48 -16.40 -14.41
CA LYS A 185 -7.39 -17.49 -13.42
C LYS A 185 -7.42 -16.97 -11.98
N VAL A 186 -6.64 -15.93 -11.70
CA VAL A 186 -6.61 -15.30 -10.36
C VAL A 186 -7.95 -14.65 -10.04
N GLN A 187 -8.56 -13.95 -11.00
CA GLN A 187 -9.87 -13.34 -10.84
C GLN A 187 -10.95 -14.38 -10.50
N ALA A 188 -10.99 -15.49 -11.22
CA ALA A 188 -11.95 -16.55 -10.97
C ALA A 188 -11.77 -17.16 -9.57
N ALA A 189 -10.52 -17.37 -9.14
CA ALA A 189 -10.23 -17.87 -7.80
C ALA A 189 -10.68 -16.89 -6.70
N LEU A 190 -10.45 -15.58 -6.89
CA LEU A 190 -10.92 -14.54 -5.95
C LEU A 190 -12.44 -14.51 -5.85
N GLU A 191 -13.14 -14.63 -6.98
CA GLU A 191 -14.62 -14.69 -7.00
C GLU A 191 -15.15 -15.92 -6.26
N ASP A 192 -14.52 -17.09 -6.44
CA ASP A 192 -14.89 -18.30 -5.71
C ASP A 192 -14.65 -18.17 -4.21
N MET A 193 -13.54 -17.52 -3.81
CA MET A 193 -13.22 -17.26 -2.41
C MET A 193 -14.22 -16.29 -1.78
N ALA A 194 -14.72 -15.31 -2.53
CA ALA A 194 -15.77 -14.42 -2.06
C ALA A 194 -17.09 -15.16 -1.85
N LYS A 195 -17.42 -16.11 -2.73
CA LYS A 195 -18.66 -16.88 -2.67
C LYS A 195 -18.67 -17.93 -1.55
N ASP A 196 -17.54 -18.56 -1.28
CA ASP A 196 -17.44 -19.66 -0.28
C ASP A 196 -17.09 -19.18 1.12
N GLY A 197 -16.87 -17.87 1.32
CA GLY A 197 -16.56 -17.25 2.60
C GLY A 197 -15.07 -17.20 2.96
N THR A 198 -14.18 -17.78 2.16
CA THR A 198 -12.74 -17.81 2.45
C THR A 198 -12.14 -16.40 2.48
N LEU A 199 -12.58 -15.50 1.59
CA LEU A 199 -12.12 -14.12 1.57
C LEU A 199 -12.40 -13.42 2.89
N LYS A 200 -13.61 -13.61 3.43
CA LYS A 200 -14.02 -13.07 4.71
C LYS A 200 -13.19 -13.64 5.86
N GLU A 201 -12.99 -14.96 5.88
CA GLU A 201 -12.17 -15.62 6.92
C GLU A 201 -10.74 -15.09 6.97
N ILE A 202 -10.13 -14.83 5.82
CA ILE A 202 -8.77 -14.25 5.74
C ILE A 202 -8.79 -12.80 6.23
N SER A 203 -9.83 -12.04 5.93
CA SER A 203 -9.93 -10.64 6.34
C SER A 203 -10.15 -10.43 7.85
N GLU A 204 -10.62 -11.44 8.55
CA GLU A 204 -10.92 -11.40 9.98
C GLU A 204 -9.76 -11.87 10.88
N LYS A 205 -8.65 -12.33 10.30
CA LYS A 205 -7.43 -12.74 11.02
C LYS A 205 -6.54 -11.56 11.35
#